data_6cdb46b196935382a8f6d4575d4b4614
#
_entry.id   6cdb46b196935382a8f6d4575d4b4614
#
_cell.length_a   1.000
_cell.length_b   1.000
_cell.length_c   1.000
_cell.angle_alpha   90.00
_cell.angle_beta   90.00
_cell.angle_gamma   90.00
#
_symmetry.space_group_name_H-M   'P 1'
#
loop_
_entity.id
_entity.type
_entity.pdbx_description
1 polymer ?
#
loop_
_entity_poly.entity_id
_entity_poly.type
_entity_poly.pdbx_seq_one_letter_code
_entity_poly.pdbx_strand_id
1 'polypeptide(L)'
;LSGQPWQSHTAIHTLLTLGGEVGVTLFFLLSGYGIYLSLSSSEARGCLPGWRAFMKKRCIRIMPQYYVCITVLLIFMSTQMFSNEGLRHILAYYTFTENFSPVTHGSINGALWTMGVIFQFYLIAPFLYKAVRKNWLVSAIVSIVFTVICRFAVVRYLHNSGISDNSVYFVYERQVFSALDNFVLGMAAAAFWKQTGDR
;
A
#
# COMPACT_ATOMS: atom_id res chain seq x y z
N LEU A 1 -40.34 -23.06 10.02
CA LEU A 1 -40.14 -21.58 9.95
C LEU A 1 -38.77 -21.26 10.55
N SER A 2 -37.69 -21.51 9.82
CA SER A 2 -36.32 -21.22 10.23
C SER A 2 -35.93 -19.86 9.62
N GLY A 3 -36.10 -18.80 10.39
CA GLY A 3 -35.52 -17.51 10.09
C GLY A 3 -34.00 -17.63 10.11
N GLN A 4 -33.37 -17.39 8.97
CA GLN A 4 -31.94 -17.51 8.79
C GLN A 4 -31.23 -16.29 9.42
N PRO A 5 -30.51 -16.42 10.55
CA PRO A 5 -29.89 -15.28 11.25
C PRO A 5 -28.65 -14.69 10.54
N TRP A 6 -28.24 -15.22 9.37
CA TRP A 6 -27.02 -14.85 8.67
C TRP A 6 -27.18 -13.80 7.56
N GLN A 7 -28.39 -13.38 7.23
CA GLN A 7 -28.58 -12.29 6.25
C GLN A 7 -28.17 -10.92 6.80
N SER A 8 -28.30 -10.67 8.11
CA SER A 8 -27.83 -9.43 8.74
C SER A 8 -26.29 -9.37 8.86
N HIS A 9 -25.65 -10.53 9.06
CA HIS A 9 -24.18 -10.62 9.09
C HIS A 9 -23.56 -10.33 7.74
N THR A 10 -24.23 -10.69 6.64
CA THR A 10 -23.73 -10.45 5.27
C THR A 10 -23.68 -8.96 4.94
N ALA A 11 -24.71 -8.17 5.32
CA ALA A 11 -24.73 -6.72 5.06
C ALA A 11 -23.65 -6.00 5.86
N ILE A 12 -23.50 -6.31 7.16
CA ILE A 12 -22.46 -5.73 8.01
C ILE A 12 -21.07 -6.12 7.52
N HIS A 13 -20.85 -7.39 7.17
CA HIS A 13 -19.57 -7.85 6.61
C HIS A 13 -19.25 -7.12 5.32
N THR A 14 -20.21 -6.96 4.41
CA THR A 14 -20.02 -6.23 3.15
C THR A 14 -19.67 -4.76 3.41
N LEU A 15 -20.37 -4.09 4.33
CA LEU A 15 -20.09 -2.70 4.72
C LEU A 15 -18.69 -2.54 5.32
N LEU A 16 -18.26 -3.46 6.18
CA LEU A 16 -16.93 -3.44 6.79
C LEU A 16 -15.83 -3.68 5.76
N THR A 17 -16.05 -4.61 4.83
CA THR A 17 -15.08 -4.90 3.75
C THR A 17 -14.96 -3.73 2.80
N LEU A 18 -16.07 -3.18 2.30
CA LEU A 18 -16.07 -2.00 1.43
C LEU A 18 -15.45 -0.78 2.14
N GLY A 19 -15.78 -0.57 3.44
CA GLY A 19 -15.21 0.49 4.24
C GLY A 19 -13.69 0.34 4.40
N GLY A 20 -13.21 -0.88 4.56
CA GLY A 20 -11.77 -1.19 4.61
C GLY A 20 -11.06 -0.87 3.30
N GLU A 21 -11.61 -1.28 2.16
CA GLU A 21 -11.03 -1.02 0.83
C GLU A 21 -11.00 0.48 0.51
N VAL A 22 -12.08 1.21 0.78
CA VAL A 22 -12.15 2.66 0.63
C VAL A 22 -11.13 3.34 1.54
N GLY A 23 -10.99 2.88 2.79
CA GLY A 23 -10.03 3.39 3.75
C GLY A 23 -8.59 3.24 3.26
N VAL A 24 -8.23 2.09 2.69
CA VAL A 24 -6.90 1.82 2.11
C VAL A 24 -6.65 2.71 0.88
N THR A 25 -7.63 2.84 0.00
CA THR A 25 -7.55 3.72 -1.17
C THR A 25 -7.28 5.17 -0.76
N LEU A 26 -8.05 5.70 0.20
CA LEU A 26 -7.84 7.03 0.76
C LEU A 26 -6.48 7.18 1.43
N PHE A 27 -6.01 6.15 2.14
CA PHE A 27 -4.70 6.15 2.76
C PHE A 27 -3.56 6.29 1.74
N PHE A 28 -3.62 5.59 0.61
CA PHE A 28 -2.64 5.72 -0.46
C PHE A 28 -2.73 7.08 -1.17
N LEU A 29 -3.94 7.58 -1.45
CA LEU A 29 -4.17 8.92 -1.99
C LEU A 29 -3.56 10.01 -1.09
N LEU A 30 -3.87 10.00 0.19
CA LEU A 30 -3.36 10.97 1.17
C LEU A 30 -1.84 10.85 1.35
N SER A 31 -1.29 9.64 1.27
CA SER A 31 0.15 9.42 1.31
C SER A 31 0.84 10.04 0.11
N GLY A 32 0.32 9.84 -1.09
CA GLY A 32 0.82 10.48 -2.32
C GLY A 32 0.73 12.00 -2.26
N TYR A 33 -0.41 12.52 -1.85
CA TYR A 33 -0.66 13.95 -1.67
C TYR A 33 0.37 14.58 -0.71
N GLY A 34 0.53 14.01 0.48
CA GLY A 34 1.45 14.52 1.49
C GLY A 34 2.92 14.42 1.08
N ILE A 35 3.31 13.39 0.34
CA ILE A 35 4.68 13.25 -0.19
C ILE A 35 4.96 14.33 -1.23
N TYR A 36 4.03 14.56 -2.16
CA TYR A 36 4.18 15.61 -3.16
C TYR A 36 4.37 16.98 -2.50
N LEU A 37 3.51 17.36 -1.56
CA LEU A 37 3.63 18.63 -0.83
C LEU A 37 4.96 18.74 -0.09
N SER A 38 5.41 17.68 0.58
CA SER A 38 6.68 17.65 1.31
C SER A 38 7.89 17.87 0.39
N LEU A 39 7.92 17.19 -0.77
CA LEU A 39 9.01 17.33 -1.74
C LEU A 39 8.96 18.69 -2.44
N SER A 40 7.78 19.14 -2.84
CA SER A 40 7.59 20.45 -3.48
C SER A 40 7.97 21.61 -2.56
N SER A 41 7.62 21.54 -1.26
CA SER A 41 8.04 22.53 -0.29
C SER A 41 9.55 22.53 -0.02
N SER A 42 10.18 21.35 -0.09
CA SER A 42 11.65 21.24 0.03
C SER A 42 12.35 21.82 -1.19
N GLU A 43 11.81 21.61 -2.37
CA GLU A 43 12.33 22.16 -3.62
C GLU A 43 12.21 23.68 -3.67
N ALA A 44 11.06 24.24 -3.25
CA ALA A 44 10.87 25.69 -3.17
C ALA A 44 11.88 26.39 -2.24
N ARG A 45 12.41 25.67 -1.25
CA ARG A 45 13.49 26.14 -0.37
C ARG A 45 14.89 25.85 -0.94
N GLY A 46 15.03 25.39 -2.17
CA GLY A 46 16.30 25.03 -2.79
C GLY A 46 16.97 23.77 -2.20
N CYS A 47 16.27 23.00 -1.38
CA CYS A 47 16.80 21.85 -0.65
C CYS A 47 16.07 20.55 -0.98
N LEU A 48 15.92 20.23 -2.27
CA LEU A 48 15.32 18.96 -2.66
C LEU A 48 16.18 17.78 -2.13
N PRO A 49 15.65 16.92 -1.25
CA PRO A 49 16.44 15.85 -0.67
C PRO A 49 16.82 14.83 -1.73
N GLY A 50 18.06 14.36 -1.72
CA GLY A 50 18.46 13.18 -2.47
C GLY A 50 17.69 11.95 -1.98
N TRP A 51 17.65 10.90 -2.80
CA TRP A 51 16.89 9.67 -2.52
C TRP A 51 17.18 9.09 -1.12
N ARG A 52 18.47 8.99 -0.74
CA ARG A 52 18.87 8.46 0.60
C ARG A 52 18.35 9.31 1.75
N ALA A 53 18.43 10.63 1.63
CA ALA A 53 17.94 11.55 2.66
C ALA A 53 16.42 11.51 2.78
N PHE A 54 15.70 11.37 1.66
CA PHE A 54 14.25 11.17 1.63
C PHE A 54 13.88 9.86 2.34
N MET A 55 14.49 8.73 1.96
CA MET A 55 14.23 7.42 2.56
C MET A 55 14.50 7.44 4.07
N LYS A 56 15.65 7.99 4.51
CA LYS A 56 15.97 8.10 5.93
C LYS A 56 14.88 8.82 6.72
N LYS A 57 14.38 9.95 6.22
CA LYS A 57 13.29 10.70 6.88
C LYS A 57 12.00 9.89 6.97
N ARG A 58 11.64 9.12 5.93
CA ARG A 58 10.42 8.29 5.90
C ARG A 58 10.56 7.08 6.83
N CYS A 59 11.71 6.41 6.78
CA CYS A 59 11.99 5.28 7.67
C CYS A 59 11.94 5.67 9.15
N ILE A 60 12.60 6.76 9.55
CA ILE A 60 12.58 7.25 10.94
C ILE A 60 11.15 7.58 11.40
N ARG A 61 10.28 8.03 10.51
CA ARG A 61 8.90 8.39 10.85
C ARG A 61 7.98 7.18 11.00
N ILE A 62 8.16 6.13 10.21
CA ILE A 62 7.19 5.03 10.08
C ILE A 62 7.68 3.74 10.74
N MET A 63 8.95 3.39 10.57
CA MET A 63 9.48 2.13 11.10
C MET A 63 9.32 1.96 12.62
N PRO A 64 9.57 2.96 13.47
CA PRO A 64 9.42 2.77 14.91
C PRO A 64 8.00 2.38 15.30
N GLN A 65 6.99 3.07 14.76
CA GLN A 65 5.58 2.79 15.05
C GLN A 65 5.16 1.41 14.53
N TYR A 66 5.63 1.05 13.33
CA TYR A 66 5.38 -0.25 12.72
C TYR A 66 5.98 -1.39 13.54
N TYR A 67 7.25 -1.28 13.95
CA TYR A 67 7.92 -2.31 14.75
C TYR A 67 7.33 -2.45 16.16
N VAL A 68 6.94 -1.33 16.79
CA VAL A 68 6.21 -1.38 18.05
C VAL A 68 4.88 -2.13 17.87
N CYS A 69 4.13 -1.83 16.82
CA CYS A 69 2.88 -2.51 16.53
C CYS A 69 3.07 -4.03 16.35
N ILE A 70 4.04 -4.45 15.53
CA ILE A 70 4.34 -5.88 15.35
C ILE A 70 4.75 -6.53 16.67
N THR A 71 5.65 -5.89 17.43
CA THR A 71 6.13 -6.44 18.70
C THR A 71 4.99 -6.64 19.70
N VAL A 72 4.09 -5.66 19.80
CA VAL A 72 2.90 -5.76 20.64
C VAL A 72 1.99 -6.91 20.17
N LEU A 73 1.73 -7.01 18.88
CA LEU A 73 0.92 -8.11 18.33
C LEU A 73 1.56 -9.48 18.63
N LEU A 74 2.87 -9.62 18.50
CA LEU A 74 3.58 -10.87 18.77
C LEU A 74 3.50 -11.29 20.25
N ILE A 75 3.44 -10.35 21.20
CA ILE A 75 3.25 -10.63 22.63
C ILE A 75 1.90 -11.31 22.87
N PHE A 76 0.86 -10.96 22.10
CA PHE A 76 -0.48 -11.54 22.24
C PHE A 76 -0.69 -12.78 21.35
N MET A 77 0.26 -13.14 20.50
CA MET A 77 0.15 -14.32 19.65
C MET A 77 0.57 -15.59 20.37
N SER A 78 0.09 -16.74 19.87
CA SER A 78 0.41 -18.05 20.46
C SER A 78 1.91 -18.38 20.34
N THR A 79 2.40 -19.22 21.25
CA THR A 79 3.80 -19.69 21.26
C THR A 79 4.21 -20.41 19.97
N GLN A 80 3.26 -20.87 19.15
CA GLN A 80 3.53 -21.47 17.84
C GLN A 80 4.23 -20.51 16.86
N MET A 81 4.03 -19.18 17.01
CA MET A 81 4.74 -18.19 16.23
C MET A 81 6.25 -18.12 16.51
N PHE A 82 6.72 -18.72 17.58
CA PHE A 82 8.15 -18.82 17.90
C PHE A 82 8.79 -20.15 17.45
N SER A 83 8.07 -20.98 16.69
CA SER A 83 8.62 -22.12 15.96
C SER A 83 9.45 -21.67 14.76
N ASN A 84 10.21 -22.60 14.14
CA ASN A 84 11.01 -22.29 12.94
C ASN A 84 10.18 -21.74 11.78
N GLU A 85 8.96 -22.22 11.60
CA GLU A 85 8.01 -21.69 10.58
C GLU A 85 7.52 -20.30 10.98
N GLY A 86 7.16 -20.10 12.25
CA GLY A 86 6.72 -18.80 12.76
C GLY A 86 7.81 -17.74 12.69
N LEU A 87 9.08 -18.09 12.86
CA LEU A 87 10.21 -17.19 12.70
C LEU A 87 10.29 -16.63 11.25
N ARG A 88 9.98 -17.46 10.26
CA ARG A 88 9.90 -17.00 8.86
C ARG A 88 8.84 -15.91 8.68
N HIS A 89 7.69 -16.07 9.32
CA HIS A 89 6.62 -15.04 9.29
C HIS A 89 7.11 -13.75 9.97
N ILE A 90 7.69 -13.87 11.16
CA ILE A 90 8.23 -12.71 11.89
C ILE A 90 9.24 -11.96 11.04
N LEU A 91 10.23 -12.64 10.46
CA LEU A 91 11.26 -12.03 9.62
C LEU A 91 10.65 -11.34 8.38
N ALA A 92 9.63 -11.95 7.75
CA ALA A 92 8.96 -11.36 6.61
C ALA A 92 8.33 -9.99 6.94
N TYR A 93 7.69 -9.87 8.11
CA TYR A 93 7.13 -8.59 8.57
C TYR A 93 8.21 -7.58 8.92
N TYR A 94 9.26 -7.97 9.63
CA TYR A 94 10.35 -7.03 9.98
C TYR A 94 11.14 -6.54 8.78
N THR A 95 11.11 -7.26 7.65
CA THR A 95 11.78 -6.89 6.39
C THR A 95 10.84 -6.29 5.34
N PHE A 96 9.56 -6.10 5.63
CA PHE A 96 8.53 -5.64 4.67
C PHE A 96 8.37 -6.56 3.45
N THR A 97 8.63 -7.85 3.61
CA THR A 97 8.54 -8.85 2.53
C THR A 97 7.33 -9.78 2.66
N GLU A 98 6.46 -9.56 3.64
CA GLU A 98 5.25 -10.34 3.91
C GLU A 98 4.31 -10.39 2.70
N ASN A 99 4.29 -9.34 1.87
CA ASN A 99 3.43 -9.25 0.70
C ASN A 99 3.87 -10.11 -0.49
N PHE A 100 5.09 -10.68 -0.45
CA PHE A 100 5.62 -11.44 -1.59
C PHE A 100 5.30 -12.95 -1.55
N SER A 101 4.70 -13.44 -0.48
CA SER A 101 4.37 -14.86 -0.34
C SER A 101 2.98 -15.07 0.24
N PRO A 102 2.16 -15.97 -0.35
CA PRO A 102 0.85 -16.32 0.21
C PRO A 102 0.91 -16.87 1.64
N VAL A 103 2.03 -17.52 1.98
CA VAL A 103 2.24 -18.13 3.30
C VAL A 103 2.43 -17.06 4.39
N THR A 104 3.14 -15.97 4.07
CA THR A 104 3.43 -14.90 5.06
C THR A 104 2.40 -13.79 5.04
N HIS A 105 1.66 -13.65 3.93
CA HIS A 105 0.66 -12.60 3.76
C HIS A 105 -0.47 -12.72 4.79
N GLY A 106 -0.67 -11.68 5.59
CA GLY A 106 -1.73 -11.64 6.61
C GLY A 106 -1.52 -12.54 7.84
N SER A 107 -0.37 -13.23 7.95
CA SER A 107 -0.14 -14.23 9.00
C SER A 107 -0.08 -13.64 10.43
N ILE A 108 0.39 -12.41 10.59
CA ILE A 108 0.39 -11.70 11.88
C ILE A 108 -0.84 -10.79 11.98
N ASN A 109 -1.04 -9.93 11.01
CA ASN A 109 -2.21 -9.07 10.92
C ASN A 109 -2.47 -8.70 9.46
N GLY A 110 -3.68 -9.01 8.99
CA GLY A 110 -4.06 -8.77 7.60
C GLY A 110 -4.02 -7.30 7.17
N ALA A 111 -4.13 -6.33 8.10
CA ALA A 111 -4.09 -4.91 7.74
C ALA A 111 -2.66 -4.38 7.49
N LEU A 112 -1.63 -5.08 7.96
CA LEU A 112 -0.23 -4.62 7.87
C LEU A 112 0.35 -4.68 6.45
N TRP A 113 -0.31 -5.38 5.52
CA TRP A 113 0.11 -5.41 4.12
C TRP A 113 0.24 -4.00 3.50
N THR A 114 -0.58 -3.05 3.96
CA THR A 114 -0.53 -1.67 3.50
C THR A 114 0.80 -0.99 3.81
N MET A 115 1.47 -1.41 4.90
CA MET A 115 2.78 -0.88 5.29
C MET A 115 3.89 -1.38 4.35
N GLY A 116 3.84 -2.64 3.92
CA GLY A 116 4.74 -3.17 2.90
C GLY A 116 4.59 -2.42 1.58
N VAL A 117 3.35 -2.17 1.13
CA VAL A 117 3.08 -1.41 -0.09
C VAL A 117 3.54 0.04 0.04
N ILE A 118 3.28 0.73 1.17
CA ILE A 118 3.74 2.10 1.36
C ILE A 118 5.26 2.21 1.36
N PHE A 119 5.96 1.21 1.91
CA PHE A 119 7.41 1.16 1.85
C PHE A 119 7.93 1.04 0.42
N GLN A 120 7.30 0.17 -0.40
CA GLN A 120 7.59 0.06 -1.83
C GLN A 120 7.34 1.40 -2.57
N PHE A 121 6.24 2.12 -2.25
CA PHE A 121 5.99 3.46 -2.80
C PHE A 121 7.09 4.45 -2.45
N TYR A 122 7.60 4.43 -1.23
CA TYR A 122 8.67 5.35 -0.84
C TYR A 122 9.95 5.14 -1.64
N LEU A 123 10.27 3.91 -2.03
CA LEU A 123 11.43 3.63 -2.87
C LEU A 123 11.36 4.35 -4.22
N ILE A 124 10.17 4.47 -4.80
CA ILE A 124 9.94 5.07 -6.13
C ILE A 124 9.40 6.50 -6.07
N ALA A 125 8.94 6.97 -4.91
CA ALA A 125 8.27 8.28 -4.75
C ALA A 125 9.08 9.48 -5.29
N PRO A 126 10.39 9.61 -5.09
CA PRO A 126 11.16 10.74 -5.65
C PRO A 126 11.18 10.75 -7.19
N PHE A 127 11.09 9.58 -7.83
CA PHE A 127 11.02 9.46 -9.29
C PHE A 127 9.61 9.85 -9.78
N LEU A 128 8.57 9.36 -9.09
CA LEU A 128 7.18 9.73 -9.36
C LEU A 128 6.96 11.23 -9.19
N TYR A 129 7.54 11.83 -8.15
CA TYR A 129 7.50 13.27 -7.94
C TYR A 129 7.98 14.07 -9.15
N LYS A 130 9.14 13.69 -9.71
CA LYS A 130 9.71 14.34 -10.90
C LYS A 130 8.79 14.21 -12.12
N ALA A 131 8.16 13.05 -12.31
CA ALA A 131 7.22 12.80 -13.39
C ALA A 131 5.96 13.64 -13.23
N VAL A 132 5.32 13.60 -12.07
CA VAL A 132 4.09 14.34 -11.75
C VAL A 132 4.33 15.85 -11.83
N ARG A 133 5.47 16.34 -11.35
CA ARG A 133 5.86 17.75 -11.44
C ARG A 133 5.97 18.22 -12.90
N LYS A 134 6.48 17.37 -13.79
CA LYS A 134 6.61 17.70 -15.23
C LYS A 134 5.24 17.82 -15.90
N ASN A 135 4.37 16.85 -15.69
CA ASN A 135 3.00 16.85 -16.17
C ASN A 135 2.14 15.93 -15.31
N TRP A 136 1.36 16.53 -14.40
CA TRP A 136 0.54 15.79 -13.47
C TRP A 136 -0.58 14.99 -14.15
N LEU A 137 -1.18 15.56 -15.22
CA LEU A 137 -2.28 14.91 -15.95
C LEU A 137 -1.80 13.66 -16.70
N VAL A 138 -0.69 13.78 -17.43
CA VAL A 138 -0.09 12.64 -18.14
C VAL A 138 0.34 11.56 -17.14
N SER A 139 0.97 11.94 -16.01
CA SER A 139 1.37 10.98 -14.99
C SER A 139 0.19 10.24 -14.37
N ALA A 140 -0.93 10.93 -14.12
CA ALA A 140 -2.17 10.33 -13.63
C ALA A 140 -2.74 9.33 -14.65
N ILE A 141 -2.87 9.72 -15.92
CA ILE A 141 -3.38 8.82 -16.97
C ILE A 141 -2.48 7.60 -17.14
N VAL A 142 -1.16 7.80 -17.22
CA VAL A 142 -0.21 6.70 -17.37
C VAL A 142 -0.27 5.74 -16.18
N SER A 143 -0.39 6.23 -14.95
CA SER A 143 -0.49 5.38 -13.78
C SER A 143 -1.79 4.55 -13.75
N ILE A 144 -2.92 5.14 -14.15
CA ILE A 144 -4.20 4.42 -14.27
C ILE A 144 -4.08 3.30 -15.31
N VAL A 145 -3.61 3.64 -16.52
CA VAL A 145 -3.45 2.66 -17.61
C VAL A 145 -2.50 1.54 -17.18
N PHE A 146 -1.37 1.88 -16.58
CA PHE A 146 -0.41 0.90 -16.07
C PHE A 146 -1.04 -0.04 -15.03
N THR A 147 -1.74 0.52 -14.03
CA THR A 147 -2.41 -0.28 -12.98
C THR A 147 -3.46 -1.21 -13.57
N VAL A 148 -4.29 -0.72 -14.51
CA VAL A 148 -5.30 -1.55 -15.17
C VAL A 148 -4.66 -2.69 -15.96
N ILE A 149 -3.59 -2.42 -16.71
CA ILE A 149 -2.85 -3.45 -17.46
C ILE A 149 -2.26 -4.49 -16.49
N CYS A 150 -1.63 -4.05 -15.39
CA CYS A 150 -1.07 -4.97 -14.39
C CYS A 150 -2.15 -5.86 -13.75
N ARG A 151 -3.27 -5.28 -13.34
CA ARG A 151 -4.39 -6.04 -12.76
C ARG A 151 -4.96 -7.05 -13.76
N PHE A 152 -5.16 -6.65 -15.01
CA PHE A 152 -5.61 -7.55 -16.06
C PHE A 152 -4.62 -8.68 -16.31
N ALA A 153 -3.31 -8.38 -16.36
CA ALA A 153 -2.25 -9.38 -16.55
C ALA A 153 -2.23 -10.39 -15.40
N VAL A 154 -2.39 -9.94 -14.14
CA VAL A 154 -2.48 -10.81 -12.97
C VAL A 154 -3.67 -11.75 -13.06
N VAL A 155 -4.86 -11.24 -13.32
CA VAL A 155 -6.09 -12.06 -13.47
C VAL A 155 -5.91 -13.08 -14.59
N ARG A 156 -5.37 -12.67 -15.73
CA ARG A 156 -5.12 -13.55 -16.86
C ARG A 156 -4.11 -14.64 -16.55
N TYR A 157 -3.02 -14.28 -15.84
CA TYR A 157 -2.00 -15.24 -15.41
C TYR A 157 -2.57 -16.30 -14.47
N LEU A 158 -3.32 -15.90 -13.45
CA LEU A 158 -3.92 -16.81 -12.47
C LEU A 158 -4.95 -17.72 -13.11
N HIS A 159 -5.79 -17.20 -14.00
CA HIS A 159 -6.75 -17.99 -14.75
C HIS A 159 -6.07 -19.06 -15.62
N ASN A 160 -5.02 -18.67 -16.35
CA ASN A 160 -4.29 -19.61 -17.23
C ASN A 160 -3.50 -20.67 -16.44
N SER A 161 -3.07 -20.34 -15.23
CA SER A 161 -2.33 -21.25 -14.34
C SER A 161 -3.25 -22.20 -13.54
N GLY A 162 -4.58 -22.09 -13.70
CA GLY A 162 -5.54 -22.89 -12.95
C GLY A 162 -5.54 -22.62 -11.43
N ILE A 163 -4.95 -21.49 -11.01
CA ILE A 163 -4.87 -21.10 -9.59
C ILE A 163 -6.18 -20.43 -9.21
N SER A 164 -6.98 -21.12 -8.38
CA SER A 164 -8.24 -20.61 -7.83
C SER A 164 -8.13 -20.18 -6.37
N ASP A 165 -6.92 -20.23 -5.79
CA ASP A 165 -6.68 -19.87 -4.40
C ASP A 165 -6.69 -18.35 -4.23
N ASN A 166 -7.66 -17.83 -3.46
CA ASN A 166 -7.81 -16.43 -3.16
C ASN A 166 -6.59 -15.86 -2.41
N SER A 167 -5.85 -16.66 -1.65
CA SER A 167 -4.64 -16.18 -0.95
C SER A 167 -3.55 -15.76 -1.93
N VAL A 168 -3.40 -16.50 -3.03
CA VAL A 168 -2.46 -16.17 -4.10
C VAL A 168 -2.91 -14.91 -4.84
N TYR A 169 -4.21 -14.77 -5.13
CA TYR A 169 -4.77 -13.57 -5.74
C TYR A 169 -4.47 -12.31 -4.91
N PHE A 170 -4.70 -12.36 -3.60
CA PHE A 170 -4.42 -11.22 -2.71
C PHE A 170 -2.95 -10.82 -2.67
N VAL A 171 -2.02 -11.75 -2.78
CA VAL A 171 -0.58 -11.42 -2.86
C VAL A 171 -0.26 -10.57 -4.09
N TYR A 172 -0.83 -10.90 -5.24
CA TYR A 172 -0.62 -10.13 -6.46
C TYR A 172 -1.37 -8.80 -6.48
N GLU A 173 -2.60 -8.77 -5.96
CA GLU A 173 -3.42 -7.56 -5.91
C GLU A 173 -2.84 -6.52 -4.93
N ARG A 174 -2.23 -6.98 -3.82
CA ARG A 174 -1.69 -6.13 -2.76
C ARG A 174 -0.22 -5.80 -2.97
N GLN A 175 0.15 -5.46 -4.19
CA GLN A 175 1.48 -5.00 -4.58
C GLN A 175 1.45 -3.55 -5.05
N VAL A 176 2.62 -2.90 -5.07
CA VAL A 176 2.75 -1.51 -5.49
C VAL A 176 2.20 -1.24 -6.90
N PHE A 177 2.37 -2.17 -7.84
CA PHE A 177 1.91 -2.01 -9.22
C PHE A 177 0.37 -2.02 -9.35
N SER A 178 -0.33 -2.67 -8.41
CA SER A 178 -1.80 -2.73 -8.39
C SER A 178 -2.47 -1.57 -7.66
N ALA A 179 -1.70 -0.71 -6.99
CA ALA A 179 -2.18 0.45 -6.24
C ALA A 179 -1.46 1.75 -6.62
N LEU A 180 -0.66 1.72 -7.70
CA LEU A 180 0.17 2.85 -8.14
C LEU A 180 -0.68 4.07 -8.53
N ASP A 181 -1.82 3.83 -9.17
CA ASP A 181 -2.78 4.84 -9.56
C ASP A 181 -3.25 5.69 -8.37
N ASN A 182 -3.65 5.06 -7.28
CA ASN A 182 -4.12 5.75 -6.07
C ASN A 182 -3.06 6.70 -5.52
N PHE A 183 -1.81 6.23 -5.45
CA PHE A 183 -0.71 7.02 -4.94
C PHE A 183 -0.37 8.20 -5.89
N VAL A 184 -0.28 7.93 -7.21
CA VAL A 184 0.01 8.97 -8.21
C VAL A 184 -1.14 9.97 -8.34
N LEU A 185 -2.40 9.54 -8.24
CA LEU A 185 -3.56 10.43 -8.22
C LEU A 185 -3.50 11.38 -7.02
N GLY A 186 -3.09 10.90 -5.84
CA GLY A 186 -2.85 11.77 -4.69
C GLY A 186 -1.77 12.81 -4.96
N MET A 187 -0.64 12.41 -5.58
CA MET A 187 0.42 13.34 -5.97
C MET A 187 -0.07 14.36 -7.02
N ALA A 188 -0.85 13.90 -8.01
CA ALA A 188 -1.41 14.75 -9.06
C ALA A 188 -2.42 15.78 -8.51
N ALA A 189 -3.27 15.37 -7.55
CA ALA A 189 -4.17 16.28 -6.86
C ALA A 189 -3.42 17.39 -6.13
N ALA A 190 -2.31 17.06 -5.45
CA ALA A 190 -1.46 18.04 -4.80
C ALA A 190 -0.74 18.97 -5.79
N ALA A 191 -0.32 18.44 -6.94
CA ALA A 191 0.27 19.23 -8.02
C ALA A 191 -0.73 20.22 -8.61
N PHE A 192 -1.94 19.73 -8.90
CA PHE A 192 -3.06 20.56 -9.39
C PHE A 192 -3.41 21.66 -8.39
N TRP A 193 -3.59 21.33 -7.13
CA TRP A 193 -3.86 22.30 -6.07
C TRP A 193 -2.83 23.42 -6.01
N LYS A 194 -1.54 23.11 -6.09
CA LYS A 194 -0.49 24.11 -6.11
C LYS A 194 -0.51 25.02 -7.34
N GLN A 195 -0.86 24.48 -8.50
CA GLN A 195 -0.92 25.27 -9.72
C GLN A 195 -2.15 26.21 -9.77
N THR A 196 -3.23 25.85 -9.08
CA THR A 196 -4.47 26.63 -9.04
C THR A 196 -4.57 27.55 -7.83
N GLY A 197 -3.98 27.17 -6.70
CA GLY A 197 -4.02 27.92 -5.44
C GLY A 197 -3.05 29.11 -5.39
N ASP A 198 -2.04 29.14 -6.26
CA ASP A 198 -1.10 30.26 -6.41
C ASP A 198 -1.58 31.30 -7.45
N ARG A 199 -2.82 31.22 -7.94
CA ARG A 199 -3.49 32.20 -8.79
C ARG A 199 -4.50 33.00 -7.99
#